data_0ecaafe26babc8bf1982ed9d979822e1
#
_entry.id   0ecaafe26babc8bf1982ed9d979822e1
#
_cell.length_a   1.000
_cell.length_b   1.000
_cell.length_c   1.000
_cell.angle_alpha   90.00
_cell.angle_beta   90.00
_cell.angle_gamma   90.00
#
_symmetry.space_group_name_H-M   'P 1'
#
loop_
_entity.id
_entity.type
_entity.pdbx_description
1 polymer ?
#
loop_
_entity_poly.entity_id
_entity_poly.type
_entity_poly.pdbx_seq_one_letter_code
_entity_poly.pdbx_strand_id
1 'polypeptide(L)'
;EFLETYRLAGLVRKYSDYIRYPIKMLMPHSKEKPKPEDAPEDYQPEYETVYEDETLNSMVPLWKKDKKDITEDEYNEFYRSKFMDYMKPLRVIHSHSEGLTASYTSMLYIPAQAPYDYYSKDYQKGLQLYASGVLIMDKCADLLPDYFGFVRGLVDSSDLSLNISREMLQHDRQLKAIAISLEKKIKSELLKMQKDDRENYEKFWEAF
;
A
#
# COMPACT_ATOMS: atom_id res chain seq x y z
N GLU A 1 -2.52 7.66 25.49
CA GLU A 1 -2.01 7.45 24.11
C GLU A 1 -3.03 6.70 23.24
N PHE A 2 -3.54 5.55 23.66
CA PHE A 2 -4.52 4.75 22.90
C PHE A 2 -5.98 5.21 23.03
N LEU A 3 -6.25 6.30 23.71
CA LEU A 3 -7.58 6.92 23.82
C LEU A 3 -7.70 8.19 22.94
N GLU A 4 -6.63 8.58 22.29
CA GLU A 4 -6.62 9.74 21.40
C GLU A 4 -7.29 9.40 20.06
N THR A 5 -8.33 10.13 19.71
CA THR A 5 -9.16 9.91 18.52
C THR A 5 -8.33 9.79 17.23
N TYR A 6 -7.42 10.74 17.00
CA TYR A 6 -6.57 10.72 15.80
C TYR A 6 -5.57 9.56 15.79
N ARG A 7 -5.11 9.11 16.96
CA ARG A 7 -4.22 7.94 17.07
C ARG A 7 -4.95 6.66 16.68
N LEU A 8 -6.18 6.49 17.18
CA LEU A 8 -7.03 5.34 16.80
C LEU A 8 -7.38 5.36 15.31
N ALA A 9 -7.78 6.53 14.79
CA ALA A 9 -8.03 6.69 13.35
C ALA A 9 -6.80 6.33 12.51
N GLY A 10 -5.61 6.76 12.90
CA GLY A 10 -4.35 6.42 12.24
C GLY A 10 -4.05 4.92 12.27
N LEU A 11 -4.32 4.23 13.38
CA LEU A 11 -4.17 2.78 13.48
C LEU A 11 -5.15 2.04 12.55
N VAL A 12 -6.41 2.45 12.52
CA VAL A 12 -7.41 1.87 11.60
C VAL A 12 -6.97 2.03 10.16
N ARG A 13 -6.60 3.24 9.74
CA ARG A 13 -6.14 3.52 8.37
C ARG A 13 -4.87 2.74 8.01
N LYS A 14 -3.96 2.53 8.97
CA LYS A 14 -2.72 1.79 8.72
C LYS A 14 -2.94 0.28 8.57
N TYR A 15 -3.69 -0.33 9.47
CA TYR A 15 -3.77 -1.79 9.60
C TYR A 15 -5.05 -2.39 9.03
N SER A 16 -6.14 -1.64 8.99
CA SER A 16 -7.49 -2.12 8.75
C SER A 16 -8.22 -1.37 7.62
N ASP A 17 -7.47 -0.59 6.82
CA ASP A 17 -8.06 0.26 5.78
C ASP A 17 -8.90 -0.54 4.76
N TYR A 18 -8.49 -1.75 4.47
CA TYR A 18 -9.11 -2.58 3.43
C TYR A 18 -10.00 -3.71 3.96
N ILE A 19 -10.38 -3.64 5.23
CA ILE A 19 -11.42 -4.51 5.78
C ILE A 19 -12.75 -4.15 5.10
N ARG A 20 -13.48 -5.15 4.61
CA ARG A 20 -14.71 -4.97 3.83
C ARG A 20 -15.90 -4.35 4.59
N TYR A 21 -15.78 -4.20 5.90
CA TYR A 21 -16.81 -3.59 6.76
C TYR A 21 -16.42 -2.17 7.13
N PRO A 22 -17.37 -1.22 7.15
CA PRO A 22 -17.08 0.16 7.56
C PRO A 22 -16.70 0.21 9.04
N ILE A 23 -15.55 0.80 9.33
CA ILE A 23 -15.11 1.10 10.68
C ILE A 23 -15.43 2.56 10.92
N LYS A 24 -16.42 2.84 11.78
CA LYS A 24 -16.89 4.19 12.05
C LYS A 24 -16.41 4.69 13.41
N MET A 25 -16.13 5.96 13.47
CA MET A 25 -15.78 6.65 14.72
C MET A 25 -16.25 8.09 14.69
N LEU A 26 -16.64 8.61 15.85
CA LEU A 26 -16.92 10.04 16.04
C LEU A 26 -15.63 10.83 15.93
N MET A 27 -15.52 11.66 14.88
CA MET A 27 -14.36 12.50 14.63
C MET A 27 -14.69 13.96 14.91
N PRO A 28 -13.77 14.70 15.58
CA PRO A 28 -13.96 16.13 15.81
C PRO A 28 -13.64 16.91 14.52
N HIS A 29 -14.60 17.70 14.08
CA HIS A 29 -14.47 18.63 12.96
C HIS A 29 -14.64 20.06 13.45
N SER A 30 -13.79 20.96 12.96
CA SER A 30 -13.94 22.39 13.21
C SER A 30 -14.94 22.95 12.20
N LYS A 31 -16.09 23.44 12.69
CA LYS A 31 -17.13 24.03 11.83
C LYS A 31 -17.25 25.51 12.16
N GLU A 32 -17.27 26.32 11.13
CA GLU A 32 -17.49 27.76 11.28
C GLU A 32 -18.91 28.01 11.75
N LYS A 33 -19.05 28.82 12.80
CA LYS A 33 -20.37 29.27 13.29
C LYS A 33 -21.01 30.20 12.26
N PRO A 34 -22.34 30.20 12.14
CA PRO A 34 -23.02 31.16 11.28
C PRO A 34 -22.62 32.59 11.61
N LYS A 35 -22.25 33.37 10.60
CA LYS A 35 -21.92 34.78 10.78
C LYS A 35 -23.18 35.50 11.32
N PRO A 36 -23.08 36.25 12.45
CA PRO A 36 -24.20 37.07 12.93
C PRO A 36 -24.63 38.11 11.88
N GLU A 37 -25.91 38.39 11.78
CA GLU A 37 -26.44 39.39 10.83
C GLU A 37 -25.86 40.77 11.03
N ASP A 38 -25.53 41.13 12.29
CA ASP A 38 -24.95 42.42 12.68
C ASP A 38 -23.42 42.37 12.88
N ALA A 39 -22.73 41.45 12.21
CA ALA A 39 -21.27 41.29 12.37
C ALA A 39 -20.52 42.51 11.83
N PRO A 40 -19.56 43.08 12.61
CA PRO A 40 -18.72 44.19 12.17
C PRO A 40 -17.84 43.81 10.94
N GLU A 41 -17.31 44.84 10.23
CA GLU A 41 -16.51 44.64 9.04
C GLU A 41 -15.22 43.84 9.27
N ASP A 42 -14.70 43.87 10.50
CA ASP A 42 -13.50 43.14 10.96
C ASP A 42 -13.82 41.84 11.68
N TYR A 43 -15.06 41.30 11.53
CA TYR A 43 -15.48 40.04 12.13
C TYR A 43 -14.53 38.90 11.77
N GLN A 44 -13.97 38.26 12.79
CA GLN A 44 -13.21 37.01 12.63
C GLN A 44 -14.14 35.81 12.81
N PRO A 45 -14.09 34.81 11.91
CA PRO A 45 -14.93 33.62 12.04
C PRO A 45 -14.67 32.89 13.37
N GLU A 46 -15.72 32.60 14.10
CA GLU A 46 -15.64 31.70 15.24
C GLU A 46 -15.89 30.27 14.81
N TYR A 47 -15.14 29.34 15.39
CA TYR A 47 -15.26 27.92 15.10
C TYR A 47 -15.76 27.16 16.32
N GLU A 48 -16.58 26.16 16.06
CA GLU A 48 -17.01 25.19 17.08
C GLU A 48 -16.57 23.78 16.69
N THR A 49 -16.32 22.94 17.69
CA THR A 49 -16.00 21.54 17.45
C THR A 49 -17.28 20.73 17.42
N VAL A 50 -17.57 20.15 16.23
CA VAL A 50 -18.70 19.26 16.02
C VAL A 50 -18.16 17.83 15.87
N TYR A 51 -18.81 16.86 16.47
CA TYR A 51 -18.45 15.45 16.34
C TYR A 51 -19.35 14.79 15.30
N GLU A 52 -18.77 14.26 14.25
CA GLU A 52 -19.50 13.61 13.17
C GLU A 52 -19.02 12.15 13.01
N ASP A 53 -19.96 11.24 12.68
CA ASP A 53 -19.65 9.84 12.38
C ASP A 53 -18.90 9.76 11.05
N GLU A 54 -17.62 9.38 11.09
CA GLU A 54 -16.75 9.21 9.91
C GLU A 54 -16.43 7.74 9.70
N THR A 55 -16.52 7.28 8.45
CA THR A 55 -15.98 5.97 8.07
C THR A 55 -14.49 6.11 7.82
N LEU A 56 -13.68 5.46 8.65
CA LEU A 56 -12.23 5.63 8.68
C LEU A 56 -11.49 4.84 7.61
N ASN A 57 -12.06 3.73 7.15
CA ASN A 57 -11.42 2.82 6.22
C ASN A 57 -12.01 2.87 4.80
N SER A 58 -11.19 2.59 3.81
CA SER A 58 -11.55 2.64 2.39
C SER A 58 -12.40 1.45 1.94
N MET A 59 -12.34 0.32 2.62
CA MET A 59 -13.06 -0.95 2.36
C MET A 59 -12.75 -1.63 1.01
N VAL A 60 -12.37 -0.89 -0.01
CA VAL A 60 -12.16 -1.41 -1.37
C VAL A 60 -10.68 -1.37 -1.73
N PRO A 61 -9.97 -2.50 -1.61
CA PRO A 61 -8.57 -2.58 -2.03
C PRO A 61 -8.46 -2.54 -3.56
N LEU A 62 -7.63 -1.61 -4.07
CA LEU A 62 -7.40 -1.46 -5.51
C LEU A 62 -6.91 -2.76 -6.15
N TRP A 63 -6.06 -3.52 -5.46
CA TRP A 63 -5.50 -4.79 -5.97
C TRP A 63 -6.50 -5.94 -6.10
N LYS A 64 -7.71 -5.81 -5.54
CA LYS A 64 -8.79 -6.80 -5.71
C LYS A 64 -9.74 -6.46 -6.86
N LYS A 65 -9.64 -5.27 -7.44
CA LYS A 65 -10.37 -4.93 -8.66
C LYS A 65 -9.83 -5.71 -9.86
N ASP A 66 -10.65 -5.96 -10.86
CA ASP A 66 -10.19 -6.50 -12.14
C ASP A 66 -9.25 -5.47 -12.81
N LYS A 67 -8.14 -5.93 -13.38
CA LYS A 67 -7.13 -5.08 -14.03
C LYS A 67 -7.69 -4.18 -15.12
N LYS A 68 -8.71 -4.67 -15.85
CA LYS A 68 -9.36 -3.92 -16.93
C LYS A 68 -10.20 -2.74 -16.42
N ASP A 69 -10.56 -2.76 -15.12
CA ASP A 69 -11.37 -1.73 -14.47
C ASP A 69 -10.50 -0.70 -13.74
N ILE A 70 -9.17 -0.83 -13.83
CA ILE A 70 -8.22 0.06 -13.17
C ILE A 70 -7.46 0.84 -14.24
N THR A 71 -7.50 2.16 -14.15
CA THR A 71 -6.75 3.05 -15.03
C THR A 71 -5.27 3.17 -14.61
N GLU A 72 -4.43 3.61 -15.54
CA GLU A 72 -3.02 3.90 -15.23
C GLU A 72 -2.88 4.96 -14.14
N ASP A 73 -3.74 5.98 -14.16
CA ASP A 73 -3.73 7.03 -13.14
C ASP A 73 -4.09 6.52 -11.75
N GLU A 74 -5.04 5.60 -11.63
CA GLU A 74 -5.37 4.95 -10.34
C GLU A 74 -4.19 4.16 -9.78
N TYR A 75 -3.44 3.42 -10.63
CA TYR A 75 -2.22 2.73 -10.21
C TYR A 75 -1.14 3.71 -9.74
N ASN A 76 -0.94 4.81 -10.48
CA ASN A 76 0.06 5.81 -10.17
C ASN A 76 -0.28 6.58 -8.89
N GLU A 77 -1.55 6.95 -8.70
CA GLU A 77 -2.02 7.63 -7.49
C GLU A 77 -1.91 6.75 -6.26
N PHE A 78 -2.29 5.48 -6.38
CA PHE A 78 -2.09 4.49 -5.32
C PHE A 78 -0.60 4.37 -4.95
N TYR A 79 0.29 4.27 -5.94
CA TYR A 79 1.73 4.18 -5.70
C TYR A 79 2.25 5.42 -4.97
N ARG A 80 1.90 6.61 -5.43
CA ARG A 80 2.31 7.87 -4.81
C ARG A 80 1.85 7.99 -3.37
N SER A 81 0.58 7.75 -3.12
CA SER A 81 -0.01 7.86 -1.78
C SER A 81 0.52 6.80 -0.82
N LYS A 82 0.69 5.56 -1.30
CA LYS A 82 1.07 4.42 -0.46
C LYS A 82 2.56 4.40 -0.11
N PHE A 83 3.41 4.78 -1.06
CA PHE A 83 4.87 4.70 -0.91
C PHE A 83 5.54 6.06 -0.79
N MET A 84 4.76 7.16 -0.75
CA MET A 84 5.24 8.54 -0.65
C MET A 84 6.30 8.87 -1.71
N ASP A 85 6.11 8.33 -2.92
CA ASP A 85 6.99 8.53 -4.06
C ASP A 85 6.27 9.36 -5.13
N TYR A 86 6.79 10.54 -5.42
CA TYR A 86 6.16 11.48 -6.35
C TYR A 86 6.39 11.15 -7.83
N MET A 87 7.35 10.26 -8.11
CA MET A 87 7.64 9.81 -9.47
C MET A 87 6.66 8.72 -9.89
N LYS A 88 6.34 8.65 -11.19
CA LYS A 88 5.61 7.51 -11.73
C LYS A 88 6.50 6.28 -11.71
N PRO A 89 6.00 5.10 -11.34
CA PRO A 89 6.77 3.87 -11.46
C PRO A 89 7.03 3.54 -12.94
N LEU A 90 8.16 2.93 -13.24
CA LEU A 90 8.49 2.47 -14.61
C LEU A 90 7.61 1.30 -15.05
N ARG A 91 7.17 0.49 -14.10
CA ARG A 91 6.34 -0.68 -14.38
C ARG A 91 5.41 -0.99 -13.22
N VAL A 92 4.18 -1.36 -13.55
CA VAL A 92 3.20 -1.92 -12.61
C VAL A 92 3.01 -3.40 -12.93
N ILE A 93 3.09 -4.25 -11.90
CA ILE A 93 2.90 -5.69 -12.01
C ILE A 93 1.74 -6.08 -11.09
N HIS A 94 0.55 -6.06 -11.63
CA HIS A 94 -0.64 -6.53 -10.94
C HIS A 94 -0.92 -7.98 -11.32
N SER A 95 -0.99 -8.88 -10.35
CA SER A 95 -1.27 -10.30 -10.61
C SER A 95 -2.18 -10.92 -9.57
N HIS A 96 -3.02 -11.81 -10.04
CA HIS A 96 -3.83 -12.71 -9.24
C HIS A 96 -3.38 -14.13 -9.55
N SER A 97 -3.18 -14.93 -8.53
CA SER A 97 -2.77 -16.33 -8.64
C SER A 97 -3.64 -17.20 -7.75
N GLU A 98 -4.27 -18.19 -8.35
CA GLU A 98 -4.98 -19.27 -7.67
C GLU A 98 -4.17 -20.54 -7.85
N GLY A 99 -3.35 -20.87 -6.86
CA GLY A 99 -2.49 -22.04 -6.88
C GLY A 99 -2.93 -23.09 -5.85
N LEU A 100 -2.55 -24.35 -6.09
CA LEU A 100 -2.80 -25.45 -5.15
C LEU A 100 -2.13 -25.22 -3.76
N THR A 101 -1.04 -24.44 -3.72
CA THR A 101 -0.26 -24.20 -2.50
C THR A 101 -0.60 -22.88 -1.84
N ALA A 102 -0.91 -21.85 -2.64
CA ALA A 102 -1.26 -20.54 -2.12
C ALA A 102 -2.04 -19.74 -3.18
N SER A 103 -3.09 -19.07 -2.72
CA SER A 103 -3.85 -18.09 -3.50
C SER A 103 -3.51 -16.69 -3.00
N TYR A 104 -3.17 -15.79 -3.92
CA TYR A 104 -2.81 -14.42 -3.55
C TYR A 104 -3.07 -13.44 -4.69
N THR A 105 -3.24 -12.19 -4.32
CA THR A 105 -3.18 -11.06 -5.24
C THR A 105 -1.94 -10.22 -4.91
N SER A 106 -1.23 -9.74 -5.92
CA SER A 106 -0.09 -8.86 -5.74
C SER A 106 -0.19 -7.64 -6.63
N MET A 107 0.25 -6.51 -6.11
CA MET A 107 0.42 -5.28 -6.86
C MET A 107 1.81 -4.72 -6.57
N LEU A 108 2.71 -4.90 -7.54
CA LEU A 108 4.12 -4.58 -7.43
C LEU A 108 4.47 -3.44 -8.38
N TYR A 109 5.49 -2.68 -8.00
CA TYR A 109 5.96 -1.51 -8.73
C TYR A 109 7.48 -1.54 -8.87
N ILE A 110 7.97 -1.22 -10.06
CA ILE A 110 9.38 -0.93 -10.29
C ILE A 110 9.52 0.59 -10.23
N PRO A 111 10.19 1.16 -9.21
CA PRO A 111 10.37 2.61 -9.08
C PRO A 111 11.19 3.19 -10.23
N ALA A 112 10.99 4.49 -10.51
CA ALA A 112 11.77 5.21 -11.53
C ALA A 112 13.18 5.59 -11.04
N GLN A 113 13.39 5.61 -9.73
CA GLN A 113 14.68 5.94 -9.11
C GLN A 113 14.85 5.20 -7.79
N ALA A 114 16.10 4.96 -7.44
CA ALA A 114 16.43 4.38 -6.14
C ALA A 114 16.07 5.34 -5.01
N PRO A 115 15.49 4.84 -3.89
CA PRO A 115 15.36 5.64 -2.69
C PRO A 115 16.72 6.16 -2.21
N TYR A 116 16.71 7.31 -1.54
CA TYR A 116 17.94 7.92 -1.03
C TYR A 116 18.79 6.98 -0.16
N ASP A 117 18.13 6.13 0.62
CA ASP A 117 18.75 5.18 1.53
C ASP A 117 18.99 3.79 0.91
N TYR A 118 18.70 3.58 -0.37
CA TYR A 118 18.72 2.26 -1.02
C TYR A 118 20.04 1.52 -0.87
N TYR A 119 21.15 2.23 -0.98
CA TYR A 119 22.51 1.67 -0.84
C TYR A 119 23.06 1.76 0.58
N SER A 120 22.27 2.22 1.55
CA SER A 120 22.66 2.26 2.96
C SER A 120 22.46 0.92 3.65
N LYS A 121 23.15 0.71 4.78
CA LYS A 121 22.96 -0.48 5.62
C LYS A 121 21.62 -0.51 6.32
N ASP A 122 20.95 0.63 6.43
CA ASP A 122 19.68 0.79 7.12
C ASP A 122 18.47 0.56 6.18
N TYR A 123 18.74 0.40 4.86
CA TYR A 123 17.69 0.11 3.90
C TYR A 123 17.01 -1.22 4.20
N GLN A 124 15.71 -1.17 4.35
CA GLN A 124 14.88 -2.35 4.57
C GLN A 124 14.06 -2.66 3.33
N LYS A 125 14.46 -3.71 2.61
CA LYS A 125 13.65 -4.28 1.53
C LYS A 125 12.40 -4.94 2.08
N GLY A 126 11.42 -5.17 1.24
CA GLY A 126 10.27 -6.00 1.55
C GLY A 126 8.97 -5.42 1.00
N LEU A 127 8.01 -6.32 0.82
CA LEU A 127 6.66 -5.99 0.39
C LEU A 127 5.73 -5.90 1.59
N GLN A 128 4.69 -5.10 1.47
CA GLN A 128 3.60 -5.13 2.44
C GLN A 128 2.85 -6.45 2.31
N LEU A 129 2.69 -7.15 3.42
CA LEU A 129 1.96 -8.41 3.50
C LEU A 129 0.62 -8.20 4.16
N TYR A 130 -0.43 -8.53 3.43
CA TYR A 130 -1.80 -8.51 3.89
C TYR A 130 -2.35 -9.94 3.99
N ALA A 131 -3.21 -10.16 4.97
CA ALA A 131 -4.07 -11.34 5.05
C ALA A 131 -5.52 -10.87 5.06
N SER A 132 -6.27 -11.20 4.01
CA SER A 132 -7.68 -10.79 3.86
C SER A 132 -7.93 -9.28 4.03
N GLY A 133 -7.01 -8.44 3.54
CA GLY A 133 -7.10 -6.98 3.63
C GLY A 133 -6.59 -6.36 4.94
N VAL A 134 -6.10 -7.18 5.88
CA VAL A 134 -5.46 -6.72 7.11
C VAL A 134 -3.94 -6.70 6.94
N LEU A 135 -3.29 -5.58 7.24
CA LEU A 135 -1.83 -5.47 7.17
C LEU A 135 -1.19 -6.29 8.30
N ILE A 136 -0.48 -7.35 7.91
CA ILE A 136 0.28 -8.21 8.84
C ILE A 136 1.70 -7.68 9.03
N MET A 137 2.35 -7.28 7.93
CA MET A 137 3.73 -6.83 7.95
C MET A 137 3.96 -5.74 6.92
N ASP A 138 4.56 -4.63 7.34
CA ASP A 138 4.81 -3.48 6.47
C ASP A 138 5.98 -3.73 5.49
N LYS A 139 6.98 -4.50 5.93
CA LYS A 139 8.13 -4.90 5.11
C LYS A 139 8.44 -6.39 5.34
N CYS A 140 7.81 -7.25 4.56
CA CYS A 140 8.10 -8.69 4.55
C CYS A 140 9.28 -8.96 3.61
N ALA A 141 10.47 -9.09 4.19
CA ALA A 141 11.71 -9.30 3.45
C ALA A 141 11.77 -10.68 2.79
N ASP A 142 11.07 -11.67 3.35
CA ASP A 142 11.08 -13.06 2.88
C ASP A 142 10.34 -13.25 1.54
N LEU A 143 9.57 -12.25 1.10
CA LEU A 143 8.87 -12.27 -0.19
C LEU A 143 9.77 -11.92 -1.38
N LEU A 144 10.94 -11.33 -1.13
CA LEU A 144 11.84 -10.89 -2.20
C LEU A 144 13.28 -11.32 -1.92
N PRO A 145 14.00 -11.89 -2.91
CA PRO A 145 15.43 -12.03 -2.83
C PRO A 145 16.12 -10.65 -2.81
N ASP A 146 17.38 -10.60 -2.35
CA ASP A 146 18.09 -9.33 -2.18
C ASP A 146 18.20 -8.53 -3.48
N TYR A 147 18.42 -9.20 -4.60
CA TYR A 147 18.55 -8.57 -5.91
C TYR A 147 17.24 -7.97 -6.46
N PHE A 148 16.10 -8.25 -5.85
CA PHE A 148 14.82 -7.58 -6.13
C PHE A 148 14.39 -6.61 -5.00
N GLY A 149 15.31 -6.23 -4.14
CA GLY A 149 15.06 -5.32 -3.04
C GLY A 149 14.54 -3.93 -3.45
N PHE A 150 14.69 -3.55 -4.70
CA PHE A 150 14.16 -2.31 -5.27
C PHE A 150 12.64 -2.35 -5.51
N VAL A 151 12.04 -3.54 -5.62
CA VAL A 151 10.60 -3.68 -5.89
C VAL A 151 9.80 -3.21 -4.67
N ARG A 152 8.83 -2.35 -4.92
CA ARG A 152 7.84 -1.90 -3.93
C ARG A 152 6.49 -2.52 -4.23
N GLY A 153 5.64 -2.61 -3.25
CA GLY A 153 4.30 -3.13 -3.47
C GLY A 153 3.76 -3.92 -2.31
N LEU A 154 2.74 -4.70 -2.62
CA LEU A 154 2.05 -5.51 -1.64
C LEU A 154 1.65 -6.88 -2.18
N VAL A 155 1.38 -7.76 -1.23
CA VAL A 155 0.77 -9.08 -1.44
C VAL A 155 -0.38 -9.24 -0.45
N ASP A 156 -1.52 -9.68 -0.92
CA ASP A 156 -2.69 -10.02 -0.09
C ASP A 156 -3.08 -11.48 -0.35
N SER A 157 -3.06 -12.32 0.68
CA SER A 157 -3.47 -13.72 0.61
C SER A 157 -4.52 -14.01 1.67
N SER A 158 -5.61 -14.65 1.26
CA SER A 158 -6.63 -15.16 2.17
C SER A 158 -6.20 -16.44 2.90
N ASP A 159 -5.19 -17.11 2.38
CA ASP A 159 -4.72 -18.40 2.92
C ASP A 159 -3.78 -18.22 4.12
N LEU A 160 -3.26 -16.99 4.32
CA LEU A 160 -2.43 -16.67 5.47
C LEU A 160 -3.29 -16.38 6.71
N SER A 161 -2.86 -16.91 7.84
CA SER A 161 -3.54 -16.69 9.12
C SER A 161 -3.29 -15.27 9.64
N LEU A 162 -4.34 -14.61 10.15
CA LEU A 162 -4.23 -13.31 10.83
C LEU A 162 -3.42 -13.38 12.14
N ASN A 163 -3.32 -14.55 12.76
CA ASN A 163 -2.61 -14.76 14.02
C ASN A 163 -1.16 -15.22 13.82
N ILE A 164 -0.61 -15.05 12.64
CA ILE A 164 0.74 -15.51 12.32
C ILE A 164 1.77 -14.56 12.93
N SER A 165 2.70 -15.08 13.74
CA SER A 165 3.83 -14.31 14.23
C SER A 165 4.93 -14.19 13.16
N ARG A 166 5.82 -13.21 13.29
CA ARG A 166 6.97 -13.03 12.38
C ARG A 166 7.83 -14.30 12.26
N GLU A 167 8.06 -14.98 13.37
CA GLU A 167 8.87 -16.21 13.43
C GLU A 167 8.17 -17.36 12.71
N MET A 168 6.85 -17.45 12.80
CA MET A 168 6.07 -18.47 12.09
C MET A 168 6.05 -18.24 10.57
N LEU A 169 6.06 -16.96 10.13
CA LEU A 169 6.09 -16.62 8.70
C LEU A 169 7.34 -17.14 7.99
N GLN A 170 8.52 -17.11 8.65
CA GLN A 170 9.77 -17.59 8.06
C GLN A 170 9.75 -19.09 7.68
N HIS A 171 8.91 -19.87 8.34
CA HIS A 171 8.75 -21.29 8.08
C HIS A 171 7.49 -21.62 7.27
N ASP A 172 6.68 -20.62 6.93
CA ASP A 172 5.42 -20.82 6.22
C ASP A 172 5.65 -21.27 4.77
N ARG A 173 5.03 -22.40 4.41
CA ARG A 173 5.16 -22.97 3.06
C ARG A 173 4.44 -22.14 2.01
N GLN A 174 3.33 -21.50 2.38
CA GLN A 174 2.55 -20.66 1.48
C GLN A 174 3.34 -19.40 1.15
N LEU A 175 3.96 -18.77 2.16
CA LEU A 175 4.80 -17.59 1.95
C LEU A 175 5.98 -17.89 1.02
N LYS A 176 6.64 -19.05 1.18
CA LYS A 176 7.72 -19.48 0.28
C LYS A 176 7.23 -19.72 -1.15
N ALA A 177 6.07 -20.34 -1.31
CA ALA A 177 5.47 -20.55 -2.64
C ALA A 177 5.13 -19.22 -3.32
N ILE A 178 4.57 -18.27 -2.56
CA ILE A 178 4.31 -16.89 -3.04
C ILE A 178 5.62 -16.23 -3.47
N ALA A 179 6.66 -16.25 -2.65
CA ALA A 179 7.96 -15.65 -2.97
C ALA A 179 8.55 -16.17 -4.29
N ILE A 180 8.57 -17.50 -4.50
CA ILE A 180 9.04 -18.12 -5.74
C ILE A 180 8.20 -17.67 -6.96
N SER A 181 6.89 -17.57 -6.79
CA SER A 181 5.99 -17.10 -7.85
C SER A 181 6.24 -15.63 -8.21
N LEU A 182 6.41 -14.77 -7.20
CA LEU A 182 6.73 -13.35 -7.37
C LEU A 182 8.07 -13.15 -8.08
N GLU A 183 9.11 -13.89 -7.68
CA GLU A 183 10.44 -13.85 -8.30
C GLU A 183 10.36 -14.13 -9.80
N LYS A 184 9.69 -15.21 -10.19
CA LYS A 184 9.46 -15.56 -11.60
C LYS A 184 8.72 -14.47 -12.35
N LYS A 185 7.71 -13.89 -11.72
CA LYS A 185 6.89 -12.84 -12.31
C LYS A 185 7.67 -11.55 -12.53
N ILE A 186 8.41 -11.09 -11.52
CA ILE A 186 9.26 -9.89 -11.61
C ILE A 186 10.31 -10.08 -12.72
N LYS A 187 11.01 -11.21 -12.73
CA LYS A 187 11.96 -11.54 -13.77
C LYS A 187 11.34 -11.49 -15.18
N SER A 188 10.17 -12.10 -15.35
CA SER A 188 9.45 -12.09 -16.64
C SER A 188 9.08 -10.66 -17.08
N GLU A 189 8.64 -9.81 -16.16
CA GLU A 189 8.27 -8.43 -16.49
C GLU A 189 9.51 -7.55 -16.81
N LEU A 190 10.64 -7.76 -16.13
CA LEU A 190 11.90 -7.10 -16.47
C LEU A 190 12.41 -7.52 -17.87
N LEU A 191 12.31 -8.80 -18.22
CA LEU A 191 12.68 -9.29 -19.56
C LEU A 191 11.74 -8.73 -20.65
N LYS A 192 10.45 -8.59 -20.36
CA LYS A 192 9.52 -7.91 -21.28
C LYS A 192 9.87 -6.43 -21.43
N MET A 193 10.16 -5.75 -20.32
CA MET A 193 10.55 -4.34 -20.36
C MET A 193 11.84 -4.15 -21.17
N GLN A 194 12.82 -5.03 -21.00
CA GLN A 194 14.05 -5.03 -21.80
C GLN A 194 13.80 -5.15 -23.31
N LYS A 195 12.81 -5.97 -23.70
CA LYS A 195 12.49 -6.27 -25.10
C LYS A 195 11.54 -5.25 -25.73
N ASP A 196 10.47 -4.90 -25.02
CA ASP A 196 9.32 -4.22 -25.57
C ASP A 196 9.21 -2.75 -25.12
N ASP A 197 10.00 -2.35 -24.09
CA ASP A 197 9.98 -1.01 -23.48
C ASP A 197 11.39 -0.59 -23.05
N ARG A 198 12.27 -0.49 -24.05
CA ARG A 198 13.71 -0.29 -23.88
C ARG A 198 14.03 0.99 -23.13
N GLU A 199 13.29 2.06 -23.34
CA GLU A 199 13.49 3.36 -22.67
C GLU A 199 13.33 3.23 -21.15
N ASN A 200 12.24 2.61 -20.68
CA ASN A 200 12.03 2.39 -19.26
C ASN A 200 12.99 1.37 -18.66
N TYR A 201 13.43 0.38 -19.46
CA TYR A 201 14.45 -0.56 -19.01
C TYR A 201 15.82 0.13 -18.81
N GLU A 202 16.20 1.08 -19.66
CA GLU A 202 17.43 1.84 -19.50
C GLU A 202 17.39 2.73 -18.26
N LYS A 203 16.26 3.44 -18.03
CA LYS A 203 16.03 4.19 -16.79
C LYS A 203 16.14 3.30 -15.55
N PHE A 204 15.56 2.10 -15.60
CA PHE A 204 15.69 1.12 -14.51
C PHE A 204 17.15 0.73 -14.28
N TRP A 205 17.88 0.44 -15.35
CA TRP A 205 19.29 0.04 -15.27
C TRP A 205 20.20 1.13 -14.71
N GLU A 206 19.92 2.39 -15.02
CA GLU A 206 20.65 3.54 -14.47
C GLU A 206 20.31 3.80 -12.98
N ALA A 207 19.09 3.47 -12.54
CA ALA A 207 18.63 3.72 -11.19
C ALA A 207 19.11 2.65 -10.19
N PHE A 208 19.30 1.40 -10.62
CA PHE A 208 19.55 0.21 -9.78
C PHE A 208 20.70 -0.64 -10.31
#